data_461fb6086286072f0122d91e8b07f598
#
_entry.id   461fb6086286072f0122d91e8b07f598
#
_cell.length_a   1.000
_cell.length_b   1.000
_cell.length_c   1.000
_cell.angle_alpha   90.00
_cell.angle_beta   90.00
_cell.angle_gamma   90.00
#
_symmetry.space_group_name_H-M   'P 1'
#
loop_
_entity.id
_entity.type
_entity.pdbx_description
1 polymer ?
#
loop_
_entity_poly.entity_id
_entity_poly.type
_entity_poly.pdbx_seq_one_letter_code
_entity_poly.pdbx_strand_id
1 'polypeptide(L)'
;MPDTGQYDAASTGVGKSWLACALGHKACRDNHSVLYQRITRLFADLALARGDGRYARLMRALGGVKLLILDDWGLEPLGPEQRRDLLEIAEDRYGRGATLITSQIPVDRWHDLIGDPTLADAILDRVVHNAHRITLRGESLRKKKAQENIVA
;
A
#
# COMPACT_ATOMS: atom_id res chain seq x y z
N MET A 1 19.31 13.47 -14.13
CA MET A 1 18.95 12.69 -12.93
C MET A 1 17.76 13.36 -12.29
N PRO A 2 16.61 12.73 -12.19
CA PRO A 2 15.54 13.34 -11.44
C PRO A 2 15.91 13.32 -9.96
N ASP A 3 15.76 14.46 -9.36
CA ASP A 3 15.97 14.78 -7.97
C ASP A 3 15.23 13.75 -7.08
N THR A 4 15.95 12.98 -6.30
CA THR A 4 15.39 12.11 -5.27
C THR A 4 14.96 12.98 -4.10
N GLY A 5 13.97 13.83 -4.34
CA GLY A 5 13.40 14.68 -3.31
C GLY A 5 12.97 13.85 -2.12
N GLN A 6 13.52 14.18 -0.97
CA GLN A 6 13.20 13.65 0.33
C GLN A 6 11.74 13.98 0.67
N TYR A 7 10.89 12.97 0.77
CA TYR A 7 9.46 13.17 0.98
C TYR A 7 9.07 12.84 2.42
N ASP A 8 8.53 13.82 3.12
CA ASP A 8 7.96 13.64 4.46
C ASP A 8 6.62 12.87 4.39
N ALA A 9 6.35 12.06 5.42
CA ALA A 9 5.09 11.35 5.51
C ALA A 9 3.91 12.32 5.55
N ALA A 10 2.92 12.07 4.73
CA ALA A 10 1.71 12.88 4.72
C ALA A 10 0.84 12.58 5.95
N SER A 11 0.37 13.62 6.61
CA SER A 11 -0.56 13.50 7.73
C SER A 11 -1.89 12.84 7.33
N THR A 12 -2.63 12.36 8.33
CA THR A 12 -3.96 11.76 8.12
C THR A 12 -4.93 12.74 7.47
N GLY A 13 -5.71 12.27 6.49
CA GLY A 13 -6.79 13.05 5.89
C GLY A 13 -6.39 14.00 4.76
N VAL A 14 -5.15 13.97 4.28
CA VAL A 14 -4.71 14.81 3.15
C VAL A 14 -5.07 14.25 1.77
N GLY A 15 -5.84 13.17 1.70
CA GLY A 15 -6.39 12.64 0.45
C GLY A 15 -5.60 11.49 -0.19
N LYS A 16 -4.76 10.78 0.57
CA LYS A 16 -3.99 9.62 0.08
C LYS A 16 -4.88 8.54 -0.53
N SER A 17 -5.87 8.07 0.22
CA SER A 17 -6.81 7.05 -0.24
C SER A 17 -7.65 7.54 -1.43
N TRP A 18 -8.05 8.81 -1.42
CA TRP A 18 -8.76 9.41 -2.54
C TRP A 18 -7.91 9.40 -3.82
N LEU A 19 -6.65 9.82 -3.73
CA LEU A 19 -5.72 9.79 -4.87
C LEU A 19 -5.49 8.36 -5.37
N ALA A 20 -5.29 7.41 -4.46
CA ALA A 20 -5.14 6.00 -4.80
C ALA A 20 -6.35 5.46 -5.55
N CYS A 21 -7.56 5.77 -5.08
CA CYS A 21 -8.81 5.40 -5.75
C CYS A 21 -8.95 6.08 -7.13
N ALA A 22 -8.58 7.34 -7.25
CA ALA A 22 -8.63 8.07 -8.52
C ALA A 22 -7.69 7.43 -9.57
N LEU A 23 -6.48 7.04 -9.17
CA LEU A 23 -5.53 6.31 -10.02
C LEU A 23 -6.06 4.91 -10.39
N GLY A 24 -6.68 4.22 -9.45
CA GLY A 24 -7.35 2.94 -9.70
C GLY A 24 -8.47 3.05 -10.72
N HIS A 25 -9.32 4.06 -10.61
CA HIS A 25 -10.37 4.35 -11.58
C HIS A 25 -9.80 4.66 -12.98
N LYS A 26 -8.73 5.44 -13.04
CA LYS A 26 -8.05 5.73 -14.31
C LYS A 26 -7.51 4.45 -14.95
N ALA A 27 -6.87 3.59 -14.17
CA ALA A 27 -6.36 2.31 -14.65
C ALA A 27 -7.49 1.42 -15.18
N CYS A 28 -8.64 1.35 -14.49
CA CYS A 28 -9.82 0.62 -14.97
C CYS A 28 -10.33 1.17 -16.30
N ARG A 29 -10.41 2.49 -16.44
CA ARG A 29 -10.82 3.12 -17.73
C ARG A 29 -9.86 2.81 -18.87
N ASP A 30 -8.58 2.59 -18.56
CA ASP A 30 -7.55 2.18 -19.53
C ASP A 30 -7.48 0.66 -19.71
N ASN A 31 -8.52 -0.09 -19.29
CA ASN A 31 -8.65 -1.55 -19.38
C ASN A 31 -7.59 -2.35 -18.61
N HIS A 32 -7.05 -1.78 -17.53
CA HIS A 32 -6.19 -2.51 -16.62
C HIS A 32 -7.00 -3.11 -15.46
N SER A 33 -6.67 -4.34 -15.07
CA SER A 33 -7.24 -4.95 -13.87
C SER A 33 -6.69 -4.28 -12.61
N VAL A 34 -7.57 -3.96 -11.66
CA VAL A 34 -7.23 -3.27 -10.41
C VAL A 34 -7.81 -4.03 -9.23
N LEU A 35 -7.01 -4.18 -8.19
CA LEU A 35 -7.45 -4.69 -6.90
C LEU A 35 -7.05 -3.69 -5.81
N TYR A 36 -8.03 -3.23 -5.05
CA TYR A 36 -7.84 -2.37 -3.89
C TYR A 36 -8.02 -3.17 -2.61
N GLN A 37 -7.07 -3.05 -1.68
CA GLN A 37 -7.15 -3.64 -0.35
C GLN A 37 -6.53 -2.70 0.69
N ARG A 38 -7.18 -2.57 1.84
CA ARG A 38 -6.51 -2.06 3.02
C ARG A 38 -5.58 -3.13 3.55
N ILE A 39 -4.34 -2.78 3.88
CA ILE A 39 -3.31 -3.77 4.23
C ILE A 39 -3.70 -4.64 5.45
N THR A 40 -4.31 -4.07 6.46
CA THR A 40 -4.79 -4.81 7.63
C THR A 40 -5.90 -5.80 7.28
N ARG A 41 -6.79 -5.42 6.37
CA ARG A 41 -7.84 -6.31 5.87
C ARG A 41 -7.26 -7.43 5.02
N LEU A 42 -6.28 -7.13 4.18
CA LEU A 42 -5.59 -8.13 3.37
C LEU A 42 -4.99 -9.23 4.24
N PHE A 43 -4.26 -8.87 5.29
CA PHE A 43 -3.67 -9.85 6.19
C PHE A 43 -4.71 -10.70 6.93
N ALA A 44 -5.82 -10.10 7.34
CA ALA A 44 -6.93 -10.84 7.94
C ALA A 44 -7.55 -11.84 6.96
N ASP A 45 -7.77 -11.42 5.72
CA ASP A 45 -8.32 -12.28 4.67
C ASP A 45 -7.37 -13.43 4.31
N LEU A 46 -6.06 -13.18 4.26
CA LEU A 46 -5.04 -14.21 4.03
C LEU A 46 -4.99 -15.23 5.18
N ALA A 47 -5.05 -14.77 6.41
CA ALA A 47 -5.09 -15.66 7.59
C ALA A 47 -6.33 -16.55 7.56
N LEU A 48 -7.50 -16.00 7.25
CA LEU A 48 -8.73 -16.76 7.10
C LEU A 48 -8.66 -17.76 5.94
N ALA A 49 -8.09 -17.35 4.81
CA ALA A 49 -7.95 -18.17 3.62
C ALA A 49 -7.03 -19.39 3.84
N ARG A 50 -6.03 -19.29 4.71
CA ARG A 50 -5.21 -20.44 5.13
C ARG A 50 -6.05 -21.53 5.80
N GLY A 51 -7.02 -21.14 6.63
CA GLY A 51 -7.89 -22.06 7.35
C GLY A 51 -8.96 -22.72 6.48
N ASP A 52 -9.41 -22.08 5.40
CA ASP A 52 -10.51 -22.57 4.56
C ASP A 52 -10.08 -23.01 3.14
N GLY A 53 -8.77 -23.09 2.88
CA GLY A 53 -8.22 -23.58 1.62
C GLY A 53 -8.21 -22.61 0.44
N ARG A 54 -8.56 -21.33 0.65
CA ARG A 54 -8.59 -20.30 -0.41
C ARG A 54 -7.27 -19.55 -0.59
N TYR A 55 -6.25 -19.83 0.23
CA TYR A 55 -5.01 -19.06 0.27
C TYR A 55 -4.30 -18.97 -1.09
N ALA A 56 -4.08 -20.10 -1.77
CA ALA A 56 -3.40 -20.12 -3.05
C ALA A 56 -4.15 -19.33 -4.14
N ARG A 57 -5.50 -19.40 -4.12
CA ARG A 57 -6.34 -18.65 -5.05
C ARG A 57 -6.24 -17.14 -4.80
N LEU A 58 -6.27 -16.72 -3.55
CA LEU A 58 -6.15 -15.32 -3.17
C LEU A 58 -4.76 -14.76 -3.54
N MET A 59 -3.69 -15.51 -3.26
CA MET A 59 -2.33 -15.12 -3.64
C MET A 59 -2.16 -14.98 -5.15
N ARG A 60 -2.75 -15.85 -5.95
CA ARG A 60 -2.75 -15.73 -7.42
C ARG A 60 -3.48 -14.49 -7.89
N ALA A 61 -4.62 -14.16 -7.29
CA ALA A 61 -5.35 -12.93 -7.63
C ALA A 61 -4.52 -11.68 -7.32
N LEU A 62 -3.87 -11.64 -6.16
CA LEU A 62 -2.99 -10.53 -5.77
C LEU A 62 -1.77 -10.39 -6.69
N GLY A 63 -1.18 -11.50 -7.11
CA GLY A 63 -0.03 -11.51 -8.01
C GLY A 63 -0.38 -11.15 -9.46
N GLY A 64 -1.61 -11.43 -9.90
CA GLY A 64 -2.02 -11.35 -11.31
C GLY A 64 -2.61 -10.02 -11.75
N VAL A 65 -3.13 -9.18 -10.87
CA VAL A 65 -3.73 -7.90 -11.27
C VAL A 65 -2.68 -6.90 -11.76
N LYS A 66 -3.04 -6.07 -12.72
CA LYS A 66 -2.13 -5.08 -13.28
C LYS A 66 -1.77 -3.97 -12.29
N LEU A 67 -2.74 -3.54 -11.49
CA LEU A 67 -2.53 -2.58 -10.41
C LEU A 67 -3.08 -3.13 -9.09
N LEU A 68 -2.20 -3.32 -8.12
CA LEU A 68 -2.56 -3.62 -6.74
C LEU A 68 -2.42 -2.35 -5.90
N ILE A 69 -3.49 -1.97 -5.21
CA ILE A 69 -3.49 -0.84 -4.28
C ILE A 69 -3.53 -1.40 -2.85
N LEU A 70 -2.48 -1.13 -2.08
CA LEU A 70 -2.37 -1.46 -0.66
C LEU A 70 -2.48 -0.18 0.14
N ASP A 71 -3.64 0.03 0.76
CA ASP A 71 -3.96 1.26 1.48
C ASP A 71 -3.68 1.15 2.97
N ASP A 72 -3.28 2.23 3.60
CA ASP A 72 -2.99 2.36 5.03
C ASP A 72 -1.86 1.44 5.54
N TRP A 73 -0.75 1.39 4.82
CA TRP A 73 0.46 0.71 5.27
C TRP A 73 1.03 1.30 6.56
N GLY A 74 1.45 0.45 7.47
CA GLY A 74 2.24 0.84 8.63
C GLY A 74 1.42 1.20 9.87
N LEU A 75 0.14 0.83 9.94
CA LEU A 75 -0.69 1.04 11.14
C LEU A 75 -0.25 0.16 12.30
N GLU A 76 0.29 -1.02 12.01
CA GLU A 76 0.74 -2.01 13.00
C GLU A 76 2.05 -2.67 12.55
N PRO A 77 2.93 -3.08 13.49
CA PRO A 77 4.08 -3.91 13.17
C PRO A 77 3.66 -5.25 12.57
N LEU A 78 4.46 -5.78 11.64
CA LEU A 78 4.16 -7.04 10.99
C LEU A 78 4.58 -8.25 11.82
N GLY A 79 3.70 -9.24 11.88
CA GLY A 79 4.01 -10.57 12.39
C GLY A 79 4.75 -11.45 11.37
N PRO A 80 5.25 -12.65 11.78
CA PRO A 80 6.04 -13.54 10.91
C PRO A 80 5.31 -13.98 9.64
N GLU A 81 4.03 -14.33 9.74
CA GLU A 81 3.23 -14.74 8.58
C GLU A 81 2.99 -13.57 7.62
N GLN A 82 2.68 -12.40 8.15
CA GLN A 82 2.44 -11.19 7.37
C GLN A 82 3.67 -10.79 6.58
N ARG A 83 4.85 -10.90 7.16
CA ARG A 83 6.13 -10.64 6.48
C ARG A 83 6.34 -11.57 5.28
N ARG A 84 6.08 -12.86 5.47
CA ARG A 84 6.21 -13.86 4.40
C ARG A 84 5.19 -13.64 3.29
N ASP A 85 3.94 -13.34 3.64
CA ASP A 85 2.89 -13.02 2.68
C ASP A 85 3.25 -11.80 1.84
N LEU A 86 3.73 -10.75 2.49
CA LEU A 86 4.11 -9.53 1.80
C LEU A 86 5.30 -9.74 0.87
N LEU A 87 6.32 -10.49 1.32
CA LEU A 87 7.46 -10.84 0.48
C LEU A 87 7.03 -11.62 -0.76
N GLU A 88 6.19 -12.62 -0.60
CA GLU A 88 5.69 -13.44 -1.71
C GLU A 88 4.89 -12.59 -2.71
N ILE A 89 4.01 -11.73 -2.22
CA ILE A 89 3.27 -10.78 -3.07
C ILE A 89 4.23 -9.85 -3.82
N ALA A 90 5.22 -9.30 -3.13
CA ALA A 90 6.19 -8.39 -3.73
C ALA A 90 7.04 -9.08 -4.79
N GLU A 91 7.46 -10.32 -4.54
CA GLU A 91 8.23 -11.13 -5.50
C GLU A 91 7.41 -11.49 -6.73
N ASP A 92 6.17 -11.95 -6.57
CA ASP A 92 5.29 -12.31 -7.68
C ASP A 92 4.97 -11.10 -8.58
N ARG A 93 4.92 -9.93 -8.00
CA ARG A 93 4.58 -8.69 -8.73
C ARG A 93 5.78 -8.00 -9.34
N TYR A 94 6.97 -8.28 -8.87
CA TYR A 94 8.19 -7.63 -9.35
C TYR A 94 8.39 -7.81 -10.85
N GLY A 95 8.47 -6.71 -11.59
CA GLY A 95 8.61 -6.71 -13.04
C GLY A 95 7.36 -7.12 -13.85
N ARG A 96 6.22 -7.36 -13.19
CA ARG A 96 4.97 -7.84 -13.82
C ARG A 96 3.79 -6.90 -13.68
N GLY A 97 3.63 -6.28 -12.54
CA GLY A 97 2.50 -5.42 -12.25
C GLY A 97 2.88 -4.23 -11.39
N ALA A 98 2.09 -3.17 -11.45
CA ALA A 98 2.26 -1.99 -10.63
C ALA A 98 1.64 -2.20 -9.25
N THR A 99 2.35 -1.76 -8.21
CA THR A 99 1.84 -1.76 -6.83
C THR A 99 1.87 -0.33 -6.31
N LEU A 100 0.73 0.13 -5.80
CA LEU A 100 0.58 1.44 -5.20
C LEU A 100 0.35 1.26 -3.69
N ILE A 101 1.16 1.90 -2.88
CA ILE A 101 1.06 1.83 -1.43
C ILE A 101 0.83 3.22 -0.87
N THR A 102 -0.17 3.36 -0.03
CA THR A 102 -0.38 4.57 0.75
C THR A 102 0.04 4.35 2.19
N SER A 103 0.66 5.34 2.80
CA SER A 103 1.10 5.27 4.19
C SER A 103 1.12 6.64 4.86
N GLN A 104 0.90 6.64 6.15
CA GLN A 104 1.14 7.78 7.02
C GLN A 104 2.55 7.78 7.61
N ILE A 105 3.25 6.65 7.46
CA ILE A 105 4.58 6.42 8.03
C ILE A 105 5.63 6.69 6.95
N PRO A 106 6.70 7.46 7.26
CA PRO A 106 7.82 7.66 6.35
C PRO A 106 8.45 6.33 5.93
N VAL A 107 8.89 6.25 4.67
CA VAL A 107 9.49 5.03 4.10
C VAL A 107 10.72 4.57 4.88
N ASP A 108 11.50 5.49 5.44
CA ASP A 108 12.68 5.19 6.27
C ASP A 108 12.34 4.44 7.57
N ARG A 109 11.07 4.47 8.01
CA ARG A 109 10.58 3.70 9.15
C ARG A 109 9.98 2.34 8.79
N TRP A 110 9.81 2.04 7.53
CA TRP A 110 9.19 0.78 7.09
C TRP A 110 10.03 -0.43 7.45
N HIS A 111 11.34 -0.31 7.43
CA HIS A 111 12.26 -1.38 7.83
C HIS A 111 11.98 -1.86 9.27
N ASP A 112 11.84 -0.93 10.21
CA ASP A 112 11.53 -1.24 11.61
C ASP A 112 10.14 -1.86 11.78
N LEU A 113 9.16 -1.40 10.99
CA LEU A 113 7.79 -1.94 11.02
C LEU A 113 7.72 -3.38 10.51
N ILE A 114 8.51 -3.72 9.53
CA ILE A 114 8.63 -5.09 9.02
C ILE A 114 9.27 -5.98 10.08
N GLY A 115 10.29 -5.49 10.80
CA GLY A 115 10.81 -6.06 12.04
C GLY A 115 11.89 -7.13 11.86
N ASP A 116 11.88 -7.92 10.78
CA ASP A 116 12.94 -8.86 10.46
C ASP A 116 13.89 -8.21 9.45
N PRO A 117 15.18 -7.98 9.77
CA PRO A 117 16.09 -7.24 8.90
C PRO A 117 16.26 -7.86 7.52
N THR A 118 16.38 -9.17 7.42
CA THR A 118 16.58 -9.88 6.15
C THR A 118 15.33 -9.78 5.26
N LEU A 119 14.15 -10.02 5.83
CA LEU A 119 12.90 -9.93 5.12
C LEU A 119 12.56 -8.47 4.78
N ALA A 120 12.88 -7.54 5.68
CA ALA A 120 12.70 -6.11 5.43
C ALA A 120 13.52 -5.64 4.23
N ASP A 121 14.80 -6.00 4.18
CA ASP A 121 15.66 -5.67 3.04
C ASP A 121 15.11 -6.25 1.73
N ALA A 122 14.69 -7.51 1.74
CA ALA A 122 14.14 -8.17 0.56
C ALA A 122 12.81 -7.54 0.08
N ILE A 123 11.90 -7.21 1.00
CA ILE A 123 10.62 -6.57 0.69
C ILE A 123 10.84 -5.17 0.13
N LEU A 124 11.64 -4.35 0.83
CA LEU A 124 11.87 -2.95 0.46
C LEU A 124 12.63 -2.82 -0.85
N ASP A 125 13.55 -3.74 -1.15
CA ASP A 125 14.23 -3.78 -2.43
C ASP A 125 13.24 -3.90 -3.61
N ARG A 126 12.21 -4.71 -3.45
CA ARG A 126 11.19 -4.94 -4.49
C ARG A 126 10.11 -3.85 -4.54
N VAL A 127 9.77 -3.28 -3.40
CA VAL A 127 8.63 -2.35 -3.28
C VAL A 127 9.07 -0.90 -3.41
N VAL A 128 10.25 -0.54 -2.89
CA VAL A 128 10.68 0.86 -2.73
C VAL A 128 11.80 1.26 -3.68
N HIS A 129 12.69 0.35 -4.05
CA HIS A 129 13.94 0.67 -4.77
C HIS A 129 13.73 1.48 -6.06
N ASN A 130 12.73 1.11 -6.87
CA ASN A 130 12.39 1.81 -8.12
C ASN A 130 11.02 2.53 -8.04
N ALA A 131 10.53 2.81 -6.83
CA ALA A 131 9.22 3.40 -6.66
C ALA A 131 9.21 4.90 -6.94
N HIS A 132 8.15 5.36 -7.59
CA HIS A 132 7.81 6.78 -7.62
C HIS A 132 7.18 7.15 -6.29
N ARG A 133 7.75 8.13 -5.60
CA ARG A 133 7.24 8.59 -4.30
C ARG A 133 6.52 9.92 -4.48
N ILE A 134 5.32 10.00 -3.94
CA ILE A 134 4.50 11.21 -3.93
C ILE A 134 4.20 11.56 -2.47
N THR A 135 4.61 12.75 -2.05
CA THR A 135 4.28 13.27 -0.73
C THR A 135 3.11 14.23 -0.83
N LEU A 136 2.05 13.94 -0.07
CA LEU A 136 0.91 14.83 0.07
C LEU A 136 1.08 15.66 1.35
N ARG A 137 1.10 16.98 1.19
CA ARG A 137 1.19 17.94 2.29
C ARG A 137 -0.09 18.78 2.34
N GLY A 138 -0.46 19.21 3.52
CA GLY A 138 -1.61 20.09 3.72
C GLY A 138 -2.43 19.75 4.95
N GLU A 139 -3.47 20.54 5.16
CA GLU A 139 -4.43 20.30 6.23
C GLU A 139 -5.38 19.15 5.88
N SER A 140 -5.90 18.50 6.91
CA SER A 140 -6.89 17.44 6.75
C SER A 140 -8.13 17.94 6.01
N LEU A 141 -8.40 17.39 4.83
CA LEU A 141 -9.62 17.68 4.07
C LEU A 141 -10.90 17.35 4.84
N ARG A 142 -10.83 16.37 5.75
CA ARG A 142 -11.96 16.01 6.63
C ARG A 142 -12.23 17.10 7.65
N LYS A 143 -11.20 17.74 8.21
CA LYS A 143 -11.33 18.89 9.12
C LYS A 143 -11.92 20.10 8.41
N LYS A 144 -11.46 20.39 7.19
CA LYS A 144 -12.01 21.47 6.36
C LYS A 144 -13.51 21.30 6.12
N LYS A 145 -13.93 20.11 5.67
CA LYS A 145 -15.35 19.80 5.43
C LYS A 145 -16.20 19.90 6.69
N ALA A 146 -15.67 19.48 7.84
CA ALA A 146 -16.37 19.59 9.11
C ALA A 146 -16.55 21.06 9.54
N GLN A 147 -15.57 21.91 9.30
CA GLN A 147 -15.66 23.35 9.58
C GLN A 147 -16.62 24.07 8.64
N GLU A 148 -16.64 23.74 7.36
CA GLU A 148 -17.59 24.29 6.39
C GLU A 148 -19.05 23.91 6.73
N ASN A 149 -19.27 22.70 7.24
CA ASN A 149 -20.60 22.24 7.66
C ASN A 149 -21.09 22.85 8.99
N ILE A 150 -20.21 23.43 9.81
CA ILE A 150 -20.56 24.12 11.06
C ILE A 150 -20.89 25.59 10.79
N VAL A 151 -20.39 26.16 9.71
CA VAL A 151 -20.58 27.58 9.36
C VAL A 151 -21.81 27.75 8.42
N ALA A 152 -22.35 26.68 7.92
CA ALA A 152 -23.58 26.66 7.15
C ALA A 152 -24.78 26.29 8.05
#